data_fb0fa3790dea7a3c5c588d5218e04217
#
_entry.id   fb0fa3790dea7a3c5c588d5218e04217
#
_cell.length_a   1.000
_cell.length_b   1.000
_cell.length_c   1.000
_cell.angle_alpha   90.00
_cell.angle_beta   90.00
_cell.angle_gamma   90.00
#
_symmetry.space_group_name_H-M   'P 1'
#
loop_
_entity.id
_entity.type
_entity.pdbx_description
1 polymer ?
#
loop_
_entity_poly.entity_id
_entity_poly.type
_entity_poly.pdbx_seq_one_letter_code
_entity_poly.pdbx_strand_id
1 'polypeptide(L)'
;MKRRLLISIICALIGLSQAAVSNAQPAASSAPGTGHGFLIDKHIAAALTCAKCHTKSTAKAPDMPTCLSCHGNTYAQLATTTGKDQPNPHGSHRGEVPCAECHHVHMASVNMCTKCHANFDMKVP
;
A
#
# COMPACT_ATOMS: atom_id res chain seq x y z
N MET A 1 5.54 -71.56 46.31
CA MET A 1 5.19 -71.68 44.85
C MET A 1 5.25 -70.35 44.20
N LYS A 2 6.29 -70.13 43.43
CA LYS A 2 6.58 -68.79 42.84
C LYS A 2 6.07 -68.75 41.41
N ARG A 3 5.00 -67.98 41.14
CA ARG A 3 4.57 -67.69 39.78
C ARG A 3 5.29 -66.44 39.33
N ARG A 4 6.23 -66.58 38.43
CA ARG A 4 6.85 -65.44 37.72
C ARG A 4 5.96 -65.04 36.59
N LEU A 5 5.44 -63.85 36.70
CA LEU A 5 4.68 -63.19 35.65
C LEU A 5 5.68 -62.55 34.66
N LEU A 6 5.77 -63.14 33.48
CA LEU A 6 6.53 -62.54 32.37
C LEU A 6 5.68 -61.45 31.75
N ILE A 7 6.04 -60.23 32.04
CA ILE A 7 5.45 -59.08 31.35
C ILE A 7 6.21 -58.86 30.05
N SER A 8 5.59 -59.28 28.93
CA SER A 8 6.07 -58.97 27.60
C SER A 8 5.86 -57.46 27.32
N ILE A 9 6.96 -56.74 27.25
CA ILE A 9 6.95 -55.35 26.84
C ILE A 9 6.86 -55.33 25.31
N ILE A 10 5.66 -55.11 24.79
CA ILE A 10 5.47 -54.81 23.37
C ILE A 10 5.75 -53.30 23.20
N CYS A 11 6.94 -52.95 22.78
CA CYS A 11 7.25 -51.63 22.31
C CYS A 11 6.54 -51.39 20.97
N ALA A 12 5.35 -50.83 21.04
CA ALA A 12 4.70 -50.29 19.87
C ALA A 12 5.44 -49.01 19.42
N LEU A 13 6.20 -49.14 18.35
CA LEU A 13 6.81 -48.01 17.65
C LEU A 13 5.69 -47.21 17.00
N ILE A 14 5.16 -46.23 17.72
CA ILE A 14 4.27 -45.22 17.13
C ILE A 14 5.19 -44.25 16.39
N GLY A 15 5.34 -44.49 15.09
CA GLY A 15 5.98 -43.53 14.20
C GLY A 15 5.13 -42.23 14.15
N LEU A 16 5.57 -41.20 14.88
CA LEU A 16 5.04 -39.85 14.68
C LEU A 16 5.52 -39.35 13.32
N SER A 17 4.67 -39.50 12.30
CA SER A 17 4.80 -38.76 11.08
C SER A 17 4.52 -37.27 11.40
N GLN A 18 5.59 -36.53 11.60
CA GLN A 18 5.50 -35.08 11.62
C GLN A 18 5.21 -34.60 10.20
N ALA A 19 3.95 -34.33 9.92
CA ALA A 19 3.59 -33.59 8.74
C ALA A 19 4.22 -32.20 8.86
N ALA A 20 5.25 -31.94 8.07
CA ALA A 20 5.83 -30.62 7.92
C ALA A 20 4.73 -29.73 7.37
N VAL A 21 4.15 -28.90 8.23
CA VAL A 21 3.28 -27.80 7.78
C VAL A 21 4.19 -26.82 7.08
N SER A 22 4.29 -26.95 5.76
CA SER A 22 4.91 -25.93 4.94
C SER A 22 4.08 -24.66 5.11
N ASN A 23 4.54 -23.75 5.96
CA ASN A 23 4.10 -22.36 5.93
C ASN A 23 4.54 -21.80 4.58
N ALA A 24 3.70 -21.97 3.58
CA ALA A 24 3.80 -21.21 2.35
C ALA A 24 3.53 -19.76 2.72
N GLN A 25 4.59 -19.05 3.04
CA GLN A 25 4.57 -17.60 3.12
C GLN A 25 4.07 -17.11 1.77
N PRO A 26 2.97 -16.32 1.72
CA PRO A 26 2.57 -15.75 0.45
C PRO A 26 3.79 -15.02 -0.10
N ALA A 27 4.19 -15.37 -1.31
CA ALA A 27 5.28 -14.71 -2.01
C ALA A 27 5.00 -13.21 -1.92
N ALA A 28 5.84 -12.50 -1.18
CA ALA A 28 5.84 -11.06 -1.20
C ALA A 28 6.04 -10.69 -2.66
N SER A 29 4.96 -10.24 -3.31
CA SER A 29 5.03 -9.65 -4.62
C SER A 29 6.08 -8.57 -4.51
N SER A 30 7.24 -8.80 -5.11
CA SER A 30 8.31 -7.83 -5.15
C SER A 30 7.74 -6.56 -5.76
N ALA A 31 7.50 -5.58 -4.90
CA ALA A 31 7.04 -4.28 -5.34
C ALA A 31 8.04 -3.75 -6.38
N PRO A 32 7.60 -3.29 -7.54
CA PRO A 32 8.50 -2.72 -8.53
C PRO A 32 9.22 -1.52 -7.91
N GLY A 33 10.53 -1.66 -7.77
CA GLY A 33 11.49 -0.58 -7.56
C GLY A 33 11.21 0.39 -6.41
N THR A 34 11.67 0.05 -5.21
CA THR A 34 11.91 1.04 -4.16
C THR A 34 13.16 1.84 -4.52
N GLY A 35 13.07 3.16 -4.47
CA GLY A 35 14.24 4.04 -4.63
C GLY A 35 14.21 4.97 -5.87
N HIS A 36 13.07 5.15 -6.50
CA HIS A 36 12.92 6.08 -7.63
C HIS A 36 12.59 7.52 -7.21
N GLY A 37 12.32 7.75 -5.91
CA GLY A 37 11.88 9.06 -5.40
C GLY A 37 10.43 9.40 -5.76
N PHE A 38 9.64 8.42 -6.18
CA PHE A 38 8.23 8.59 -6.52
C PHE A 38 7.31 8.39 -5.30
N LEU A 39 6.06 8.80 -5.42
CA LEU A 39 5.07 8.64 -4.34
C LEU A 39 4.87 7.20 -3.91
N ILE A 40 5.06 6.23 -4.80
CA ILE A 40 4.97 4.81 -4.47
C ILE A 40 5.95 4.42 -3.35
N ASP A 41 7.15 4.98 -3.33
CA ASP A 41 8.15 4.65 -2.31
C ASP A 41 7.68 5.06 -0.92
N LYS A 42 7.00 6.21 -0.80
CA LYS A 42 6.41 6.69 0.46
C LYS A 42 5.27 5.79 0.93
N HIS A 43 4.44 5.32 -0.01
CA HIS A 43 3.33 4.41 0.30
C HIS A 43 3.83 3.03 0.73
N ILE A 44 4.86 2.49 0.07
CA ILE A 44 5.51 1.23 0.47
C ILE A 44 6.16 1.37 1.86
N ALA A 45 6.83 2.48 2.12
CA ALA A 45 7.43 2.75 3.43
C ALA A 45 6.37 2.84 4.55
N ALA A 46 5.13 3.23 4.20
CA ALA A 46 3.98 3.20 5.09
C ALA A 46 3.25 1.84 5.12
N ALA A 47 3.90 0.78 4.63
CA ALA A 47 3.39 -0.60 4.58
C ALA A 47 2.10 -0.78 3.74
N LEU A 48 1.84 0.11 2.77
CA LEU A 48 0.75 -0.07 1.82
C LEU A 48 1.14 -1.07 0.74
N THR A 49 0.20 -1.93 0.36
CA THR A 49 0.36 -2.90 -0.73
C THR A 49 -0.32 -2.41 -2.01
N CYS A 50 0.05 -2.97 -3.15
CA CYS A 50 -0.58 -2.65 -4.44
C CYS A 50 -2.10 -2.78 -4.42
N ALA A 51 -2.62 -3.80 -3.72
CA ALA A 51 -4.06 -4.07 -3.61
C ALA A 51 -4.84 -2.98 -2.84
N LYS A 52 -4.18 -2.16 -2.04
CA LYS A 52 -4.85 -1.04 -1.34
C LYS A 52 -5.28 0.06 -2.30
N CYS A 53 -4.56 0.22 -3.40
CA CYS A 53 -4.87 1.20 -4.44
C CYS A 53 -5.55 0.54 -5.64
N HIS A 54 -5.09 -0.64 -6.04
CA HIS A 54 -5.57 -1.38 -7.19
C HIS A 54 -6.52 -2.51 -6.76
N THR A 55 -7.75 -2.17 -6.42
CA THR A 55 -8.74 -3.14 -5.88
C THR A 55 -9.26 -4.14 -6.91
N LYS A 56 -9.25 -3.79 -8.19
CA LYS A 56 -9.80 -4.62 -9.28
C LYS A 56 -8.77 -5.01 -10.33
N SER A 57 -7.85 -4.13 -10.64
CA SER A 57 -6.84 -4.35 -11.69
C SER A 57 -5.71 -3.33 -11.56
N THR A 58 -4.47 -3.78 -11.73
CA THR A 58 -3.29 -2.90 -11.80
C THR A 58 -3.20 -2.11 -13.10
N ALA A 59 -3.97 -2.50 -14.13
CA ALA A 59 -3.96 -1.81 -15.42
C ALA A 59 -4.74 -0.48 -15.40
N LYS A 60 -5.54 -0.23 -14.36
CA LYS A 60 -6.34 0.99 -14.23
C LYS A 60 -5.87 1.82 -13.03
N ALA A 61 -5.69 3.12 -13.25
CA ALA A 61 -5.39 4.05 -12.16
C ALA A 61 -6.50 4.04 -11.10
N PRO A 62 -6.15 4.15 -9.81
CA PRO A 62 -7.12 4.33 -8.73
C PRO A 62 -7.94 5.60 -8.94
N ASP A 63 -9.19 5.56 -8.51
CA ASP A 63 -10.07 6.72 -8.50
C ASP A 63 -9.81 7.63 -7.27
N MET A 64 -10.34 8.84 -7.32
CA MET A 64 -10.19 9.82 -6.23
C MET A 64 -10.71 9.30 -4.87
N PRO A 65 -11.85 8.61 -4.75
CA PRO A 65 -12.30 8.03 -3.49
C PRO A 65 -11.29 7.07 -2.86
N THR A 66 -10.56 6.29 -3.66
CA THR A 66 -9.50 5.41 -3.17
C THR A 66 -8.40 6.21 -2.46
N CYS A 67 -7.96 7.31 -3.04
CA CYS A 67 -6.96 8.20 -2.42
C CYS A 67 -7.50 8.86 -1.16
N LEU A 68 -8.71 9.41 -1.23
CA LEU A 68 -9.36 10.14 -0.14
C LEU A 68 -9.67 9.25 1.06
N SER A 69 -9.82 7.93 0.90
CA SER A 69 -10.06 7.01 2.02
C SER A 69 -8.98 7.08 3.11
N CYS A 70 -7.78 7.54 2.75
CA CYS A 70 -6.65 7.77 3.68
C CYS A 70 -6.26 9.26 3.76
N HIS A 71 -6.59 10.05 2.74
CA HIS A 71 -6.20 11.44 2.62
C HIS A 71 -7.40 12.39 2.83
N GLY A 72 -7.97 12.37 4.05
CA GLY A 72 -8.96 13.36 4.49
C GLY A 72 -10.42 13.00 4.22
N ASN A 73 -10.73 11.82 3.69
CA ASN A 73 -12.07 11.30 3.37
C ASN A 73 -12.85 12.07 2.30
N THR A 74 -12.74 13.40 2.25
CA THR A 74 -13.34 14.24 1.21
C THR A 74 -12.32 15.23 0.67
N TYR A 75 -12.53 15.71 -0.55
CA TYR A 75 -11.67 16.73 -1.16
C TYR A 75 -11.70 18.04 -0.34
N ALA A 76 -12.85 18.44 0.17
CA ALA A 76 -12.98 19.60 1.03
C ALA A 76 -12.15 19.46 2.32
N GLN A 77 -12.18 18.28 2.96
CA GLN A 77 -11.36 18.02 4.14
C GLN A 77 -9.87 18.05 3.81
N LEU A 78 -9.46 17.45 2.69
CA LEU A 78 -8.08 17.53 2.20
C LEU A 78 -7.64 18.99 2.01
N ALA A 79 -8.48 19.81 1.40
CA ALA A 79 -8.21 21.25 1.20
C ALA A 79 -7.94 21.97 2.53
N THR A 80 -8.64 21.63 3.61
CA THR A 80 -8.39 22.25 4.93
C THR A 80 -7.08 21.80 5.58
N THR A 81 -6.70 20.55 5.38
CA THR A 81 -5.46 20.00 5.97
C THR A 81 -4.20 20.42 5.23
N THR A 82 -4.31 20.71 3.94
CA THR A 82 -3.19 21.15 3.08
C THR A 82 -3.10 22.66 2.91
N GLY A 83 -4.02 23.41 3.48
CA GLY A 83 -4.14 24.87 3.30
C GLY A 83 -3.17 25.73 4.10
N LYS A 84 -2.19 25.15 4.78
CA LYS A 84 -1.19 25.91 5.58
C LYS A 84 -0.25 26.70 4.69
N ASP A 85 0.07 26.17 3.54
CA ASP A 85 0.94 26.81 2.56
C ASP A 85 0.06 27.51 1.51
N GLN A 86 0.32 28.78 1.26
CA GLN A 86 -0.39 29.53 0.24
C GLN A 86 0.50 29.67 -1.01
N PRO A 87 -0.05 29.47 -2.19
CA PRO A 87 -1.43 29.13 -2.51
C PRO A 87 -1.76 27.65 -2.26
N ASN A 88 -2.99 27.38 -1.78
CA ASN A 88 -3.47 26.01 -1.57
C ASN A 88 -4.02 25.42 -2.88
N PRO A 89 -3.36 24.42 -3.48
CA PRO A 89 -3.81 23.84 -4.74
C PRO A 89 -5.15 23.11 -4.65
N HIS A 90 -5.45 22.50 -3.49
CA HIS A 90 -6.69 21.78 -3.25
C HIS A 90 -7.89 22.72 -2.95
N GLY A 91 -7.63 23.98 -2.64
CA GLY A 91 -8.64 25.03 -2.49
C GLY A 91 -8.68 26.02 -3.67
N SER A 92 -8.15 25.64 -4.82
CA SER A 92 -8.00 26.53 -5.97
C SER A 92 -9.31 26.73 -6.74
N HIS A 93 -9.31 27.74 -7.63
CA HIS A 93 -10.42 28.02 -8.54
C HIS A 93 -10.77 26.88 -9.51
N ARG A 94 -9.92 25.85 -9.59
CA ARG A 94 -10.18 24.65 -10.41
C ARG A 94 -11.22 23.71 -9.79
N GLY A 95 -11.56 23.91 -8.50
CA GLY A 95 -12.42 22.99 -7.78
C GLY A 95 -11.76 21.61 -7.56
N GLU A 96 -12.59 20.57 -7.52
CA GLU A 96 -12.11 19.19 -7.34
C GLU A 96 -11.44 18.68 -8.62
N VAL A 97 -10.12 18.50 -8.57
CA VAL A 97 -9.30 18.00 -9.66
C VAL A 97 -8.91 16.54 -9.34
N PRO A 98 -8.95 15.62 -10.31
CA PRO A 98 -8.46 14.25 -10.08
C PRO A 98 -7.02 14.26 -9.56
N CYS A 99 -6.76 13.45 -8.52
CA CYS A 99 -5.45 13.42 -7.85
C CYS A 99 -4.30 13.15 -8.83
N ALA A 100 -4.55 12.26 -9.80
CA ALA A 100 -3.56 11.86 -10.81
C ALA A 100 -3.20 12.96 -11.83
N GLU A 101 -3.90 14.10 -11.85
CA GLU A 101 -3.50 15.24 -12.68
C GLU A 101 -2.22 15.92 -12.19
N CYS A 102 -1.89 15.73 -10.90
CA CYS A 102 -0.69 16.29 -10.29
C CYS A 102 0.14 15.20 -9.62
N HIS A 103 -0.49 14.31 -8.86
CA HIS A 103 0.18 13.28 -8.06
C HIS A 103 0.32 11.98 -8.85
N HIS A 104 1.48 11.78 -9.42
CA HIS A 104 1.80 10.54 -10.12
C HIS A 104 2.47 9.56 -9.15
N VAL A 105 1.80 8.43 -8.88
CA VAL A 105 2.29 7.47 -7.89
C VAL A 105 3.53 6.74 -8.37
N HIS A 106 3.59 6.38 -9.66
CA HIS A 106 4.65 5.57 -10.27
C HIS A 106 5.62 6.34 -11.16
N MET A 107 5.53 7.66 -11.17
CA MET A 107 6.43 8.56 -11.91
C MET A 107 6.53 9.90 -11.19
N ALA A 108 7.32 10.83 -11.71
CA ALA A 108 7.44 12.16 -11.13
C ALA A 108 6.09 12.91 -11.18
N SER A 109 5.69 13.46 -10.03
CA SER A 109 4.54 14.35 -9.93
C SER A 109 4.75 15.64 -10.71
N VAL A 110 3.67 16.28 -11.15
CA VAL A 110 3.74 17.49 -11.99
C VAL A 110 2.94 18.63 -11.40
N ASN A 111 3.43 19.84 -11.57
CA ASN A 111 2.67 21.03 -11.26
C ASN A 111 1.80 21.41 -12.47
N MET A 112 0.54 20.98 -12.49
CA MET A 112 -0.37 21.28 -13.61
C MET A 112 -0.73 22.76 -13.75
N CYS A 113 -0.55 23.55 -12.68
CA CYS A 113 -0.89 24.97 -12.71
C CYS A 113 -0.03 25.77 -13.70
N THR A 114 1.17 25.29 -13.98
CA THR A 114 2.09 25.91 -14.93
C THR A 114 1.59 25.92 -16.38
N LYS A 115 0.58 25.09 -16.69
CA LYS A 115 -0.09 25.13 -18.01
C LYS A 115 -0.75 26.48 -18.31
N CYS A 116 -1.15 27.21 -17.27
CA CYS A 116 -1.78 28.53 -17.37
C CYS A 116 -0.99 29.62 -16.63
N HIS A 117 -0.27 29.25 -15.58
CA HIS A 117 0.48 30.16 -14.72
C HIS A 117 1.99 29.90 -14.87
N ALA A 118 2.61 30.48 -15.88
CA ALA A 118 3.99 30.19 -16.27
C ALA A 118 5.05 30.32 -15.14
N ASN A 119 4.80 31.21 -14.17
CA ASN A 119 5.71 31.46 -13.04
C ASN A 119 5.21 30.91 -11.71
N PHE A 120 4.28 29.94 -11.75
CA PHE A 120 3.71 29.37 -10.55
C PHE A 120 4.63 28.21 -10.05
N ASP A 121 5.61 28.59 -9.24
CA ASP A 121 6.54 27.61 -8.68
C ASP A 121 5.92 26.96 -7.43
N MET A 122 5.46 25.72 -7.60
CA MET A 122 4.93 24.88 -6.52
C MET A 122 5.48 23.46 -6.69
N LYS A 123 6.10 22.97 -5.64
CA LYS A 123 6.55 21.58 -5.60
C LYS A 123 5.38 20.66 -5.28
N VAL A 124 5.08 19.75 -6.18
CA VAL A 124 4.13 18.65 -5.95
C VAL A 124 4.93 17.47 -5.38
N PRO A 125 4.54 16.92 -4.19
CA PRO A 125 5.26 15.82 -3.56
C PRO A 125 5.14 14.51 -4.33
#